data_9ad52dc8ed871234058b25d101c2ad09
#
_entry.id   9ad52dc8ed871234058b25d101c2ad09
#
_cell.length_a   1.000
_cell.length_b   1.000
_cell.length_c   1.000
_cell.angle_alpha   90.00
_cell.angle_beta   90.00
_cell.angle_gamma   90.00
#
_symmetry.space_group_name_H-M   'P 1'
#
loop_
_entity.id
_entity.type
_entity.pdbx_description
1 polymer ?
#
loop_
_entity_poly.entity_id
_entity_poly.type
_entity_poly.pdbx_seq_one_letter_code
_entity_poly.pdbx_strand_id
1 'polypeptide(L)'
;MHQKEGAPLQKHVSGKSDYVKDLVEYIALSLVDDPSSVQVSQERNGNRIRLELHVAKEDMGRIIGKGGRVANAIRVLLRVTSARDGRQVTLDVVEPNS
;
A
#
# COMPACT_ATOMS: atom_id res chain seq x y z
N MET A 1 20.33 -9.63 -14.22
CA MET A 1 20.12 -9.46 -13.72
C MET A 1 20.09 -9.24 -12.93
N HIS A 2 20.18 -9.13 -12.69
CA HIS A 2 20.15 -8.94 -11.92
C HIS A 2 19.79 -8.59 -11.08
N GLN A 3 19.63 -8.69 -10.69
CA GLN A 3 19.52 -8.32 -9.97
C GLN A 3 19.38 -7.58 -9.33
N LYS A 4 19.77 -7.77 -9.21
CA LYS A 4 19.73 -6.71 -8.50
C LYS A 4 18.49 -6.25 -7.97
N GLU A 5 17.69 -6.81 -8.23
CA GLU A 5 16.46 -6.44 -7.99
C GLU A 5 15.97 -6.35 -6.63
N GLY A 6 16.26 -7.10 -5.72
CA GLY A 6 15.75 -7.04 -4.38
C GLY A 6 16.34 -5.92 -3.55
N ALA A 7 17.38 -5.37 -4.04
CA ALA A 7 18.11 -4.40 -3.27
C ALA A 7 17.30 -3.19 -2.83
N PRO A 8 16.42 -2.62 -3.67
CA PRO A 8 15.69 -1.44 -3.22
C PRO A 8 14.85 -1.66 -1.98
N LEU A 9 14.27 -2.83 -1.86
CA LEU A 9 13.46 -3.09 -0.69
C LEU A 9 14.28 -3.09 0.56
N GLN A 10 15.45 -3.64 0.49
CA GLN A 10 16.30 -3.70 1.66
C GLN A 10 16.74 -2.35 2.14
N LYS A 11 16.93 -1.44 1.21
CA LYS A 11 17.39 -0.13 1.60
C LYS A 11 16.37 0.63 2.41
N HIS A 12 15.12 0.35 2.19
CA HIS A 12 14.08 1.17 2.77
C HIS A 12 13.49 0.64 4.03
N VAL A 13 13.86 -0.54 4.42
CA VAL A 13 13.28 -1.11 5.62
C VAL A 13 14.07 -0.61 6.81
N SER A 14 13.70 0.55 7.28
CA SER A 14 14.35 1.09 8.45
C SER A 14 13.41 1.14 9.62
N GLY A 15 12.11 1.07 9.38
CA GLY A 15 11.12 1.08 10.42
C GLY A 15 9.92 0.28 9.99
N LYS A 16 9.19 -0.23 10.95
CA LYS A 16 8.07 -1.11 10.63
C LYS A 16 6.94 -0.41 9.92
N SER A 17 6.68 0.85 10.27
CA SER A 17 5.64 1.58 9.58
C SER A 17 6.02 1.87 8.14
N ASP A 18 7.30 2.13 7.89
CA ASP A 18 7.75 2.35 6.53
C ASP A 18 7.60 1.09 5.69
N TYR A 19 7.84 -0.06 6.31
CA TYR A 19 7.68 -1.31 5.60
C TYR A 19 6.25 -1.50 5.10
N VAL A 20 5.28 -1.17 5.93
CA VAL A 20 3.88 -1.33 5.55
C VAL A 20 3.52 -0.40 4.40
N LYS A 21 3.98 0.84 4.47
CA LYS A 21 3.75 1.80 3.41
C LYS A 21 4.38 1.32 2.11
N ASP A 22 5.61 0.85 2.18
CA ASP A 22 6.32 0.36 1.00
C ASP A 22 5.61 -0.84 0.40
N LEU A 23 5.06 -1.70 1.23
CA LEU A 23 4.34 -2.87 0.74
C LEU A 23 3.11 -2.46 -0.06
N VAL A 24 2.34 -1.51 0.45
CA VAL A 24 1.16 -1.04 -0.25
C VAL A 24 1.55 -0.39 -1.57
N GLU A 25 2.60 0.40 -1.55
CA GLU A 25 3.07 1.04 -2.77
C GLU A 25 3.49 0.01 -3.81
N TYR A 26 4.22 -1.00 -3.38
CA TYR A 26 4.66 -2.06 -4.28
C TYR A 26 3.47 -2.78 -4.91
N ILE A 27 2.48 -3.11 -4.11
CA ILE A 27 1.30 -3.79 -4.62
C ILE A 27 0.57 -2.91 -5.63
N ALA A 28 0.39 -1.64 -5.30
CA ALA A 28 -0.32 -0.74 -6.20
C ALA A 28 0.43 -0.58 -7.52
N LEU A 29 1.73 -0.40 -7.44
CA LEU A 29 2.53 -0.23 -8.66
C LEU A 29 2.45 -1.46 -9.55
N SER A 30 2.26 -2.63 -8.95
CA SER A 30 2.14 -3.87 -9.71
C SER A 30 0.82 -4.00 -10.45
N LEU A 31 -0.19 -3.24 -10.05
CA LEU A 31 -1.54 -3.40 -10.58
C LEU A 31 -1.96 -2.31 -11.55
N VAL A 32 -1.36 -1.13 -11.45
CA VAL A 32 -1.85 0.03 -12.19
C VAL A 32 -1.18 0.14 -13.55
N ASP A 33 -1.86 0.86 -14.45
CA ASP A 33 -1.28 1.23 -15.73
C ASP A 33 -0.49 2.52 -15.64
N ASP A 34 -0.85 3.38 -14.68
CA ASP A 34 -0.21 4.69 -14.55
C ASP A 34 0.53 4.75 -13.22
N PRO A 35 1.76 4.27 -13.18
CA PRO A 35 2.50 4.28 -11.93
C PRO A 35 2.86 5.67 -11.43
N SER A 36 2.88 6.65 -12.32
CA SER A 36 3.25 8.00 -11.90
C SER A 36 2.19 8.65 -11.01
N SER A 37 0.98 8.12 -11.01
CA SER A 37 -0.10 8.65 -10.18
C SER A 37 -0.20 7.96 -8.83
N VAL A 38 0.58 6.92 -8.59
CA VAL A 38 0.52 6.20 -7.33
C VAL A 38 1.18 7.00 -6.23
N GLN A 39 0.45 7.24 -5.17
CA GLN A 39 0.97 7.90 -3.99
C GLN A 39 0.39 7.23 -2.76
N VAL A 40 1.22 6.99 -1.78
CA VAL A 40 0.79 6.43 -0.51
C VAL A 40 1.19 7.41 0.57
N SER A 41 0.22 7.87 1.33
CA SER A 41 0.50 8.72 2.47
C SER A 41 0.18 7.96 3.74
N GLN A 42 0.80 8.35 4.82
CA GLN A 42 0.70 7.65 6.07
C GLN A 42 0.47 8.64 7.19
N GLU A 43 -0.53 8.33 7.99
CA GLU A 43 -0.80 9.06 9.22
C GLU A 43 -0.61 8.13 10.38
N ARG A 44 0.07 8.58 11.39
CA ARG A 44 0.36 7.76 12.54
C ARG A 44 -0.16 8.40 13.80
N ASN A 45 -0.86 7.62 14.59
CA ASN A 45 -1.44 8.11 15.82
C ASN A 45 -1.34 7.02 16.86
N GLY A 46 -0.31 7.09 17.71
CA GLY A 46 -0.04 6.02 18.66
C GLY A 46 0.35 4.76 17.92
N ASN A 47 -0.36 3.67 18.18
CA ASN A 47 -0.10 2.43 17.47
C ASN A 47 -1.06 2.20 16.32
N ARG A 48 -1.76 3.26 15.91
CA ARG A 48 -2.61 3.21 14.74
C ARG A 48 -1.91 3.86 13.57
N ILE A 49 -2.00 3.21 12.43
CA ILE A 49 -1.43 3.72 11.19
C ILE A 49 -2.53 3.73 10.15
N ARG A 50 -2.73 4.87 9.54
CA ARG A 50 -3.71 5.00 8.48
C ARG A 50 -2.97 5.29 7.19
N LEU A 51 -3.19 4.45 6.20
CA LEU A 51 -2.59 4.62 4.90
C LEU A 51 -3.65 5.08 3.91
N GLU A 52 -3.29 6.03 3.08
CA GLU A 52 -4.15 6.48 1.99
C GLU A 52 -3.45 6.21 0.69
N LEU A 53 -4.12 5.48 -0.17
CA LEU A 53 -3.58 5.13 -1.47
C LEU A 53 -4.29 5.93 -2.54
N HIS A 54 -3.50 6.64 -3.33
CA HIS A 54 -3.99 7.43 -4.45
C HIS A 54 -3.50 6.83 -5.74
N VAL A 55 -4.40 6.67 -6.69
CA VAL A 55 -4.05 6.15 -8.01
C VAL A 55 -4.82 6.96 -9.04
N ALA A 56 -4.48 6.78 -10.30
CA ALA A 56 -5.23 7.41 -11.37
C ALA A 56 -6.66 6.90 -11.40
N LYS A 57 -7.57 7.74 -11.82
CA LYS A 57 -8.97 7.39 -11.86
C LYS A 57 -9.20 6.11 -12.65
N GLU A 58 -8.49 5.95 -13.74
CA GLU A 58 -8.64 4.77 -14.59
C GLU A 58 -8.19 3.50 -13.90
N ASP A 59 -7.35 3.64 -12.90
CA ASP A 59 -6.81 2.47 -12.20
C ASP A 59 -7.59 2.10 -10.96
N MET A 60 -8.57 2.89 -10.58
CA MET A 60 -9.33 2.62 -9.37
C MET A 60 -9.95 1.22 -9.39
N GLY A 61 -10.49 0.83 -10.54
CA GLY A 61 -11.11 -0.49 -10.64
C GLY A 61 -10.12 -1.62 -10.43
N ARG A 62 -8.88 -1.43 -10.83
CA ARG A 62 -7.86 -2.45 -10.65
C ARG A 62 -7.47 -2.63 -9.20
N ILE A 63 -7.45 -1.52 -8.48
CA ILE A 63 -7.07 -1.55 -7.05
C ILE A 63 -8.21 -2.12 -6.22
N ILE A 64 -9.43 -1.72 -6.51
CA ILE A 64 -10.57 -2.19 -5.75
C ILE A 64 -10.91 -3.61 -6.12
N GLY A 65 -10.85 -3.91 -7.42
CA GLY A 65 -11.22 -5.22 -7.91
C GLY A 65 -12.72 -5.42 -7.88
N LYS A 66 -13.16 -6.53 -8.42
CA LYS A 66 -14.57 -6.83 -8.44
C LYS A 66 -15.08 -7.04 -7.03
N GLY A 67 -16.10 -6.28 -6.66
CA GLY A 67 -16.68 -6.41 -5.35
C GLY A 67 -15.73 -6.07 -4.21
N GLY A 68 -14.68 -5.32 -4.51
CA GLY A 68 -13.74 -4.92 -3.49
C GLY A 68 -12.72 -5.97 -3.11
N ARG A 69 -12.61 -7.02 -3.91
CA ARG A 69 -11.75 -8.15 -3.53
C ARG A 69 -10.29 -7.79 -3.39
N VAL A 70 -9.77 -6.96 -4.30
CA VAL A 70 -8.35 -6.65 -4.25
C VAL A 70 -8.05 -5.77 -3.04
N ALA A 71 -8.84 -4.74 -2.85
CA ALA A 71 -8.64 -3.86 -1.70
C ALA A 71 -8.78 -4.64 -0.39
N ASN A 72 -9.75 -5.55 -0.33
CA ASN A 72 -9.92 -6.34 0.87
C ASN A 72 -8.75 -7.27 1.12
N ALA A 73 -8.19 -7.83 0.05
CA ALA A 73 -7.03 -8.71 0.19
C ALA A 73 -5.85 -7.93 0.76
N ILE A 74 -5.66 -6.72 0.28
CA ILE A 74 -4.59 -5.88 0.79
C ILE A 74 -4.81 -5.58 2.27
N ARG A 75 -6.05 -5.28 2.65
CA ARG A 75 -6.37 -5.01 4.04
C ARG A 75 -6.10 -6.20 4.93
N VAL A 76 -6.40 -7.41 4.44
CA VAL A 76 -6.10 -8.62 5.21
C VAL A 76 -4.59 -8.77 5.40
N LEU A 77 -3.83 -8.56 4.34
CA LEU A 77 -2.37 -8.63 4.45
C LEU A 77 -1.84 -7.65 5.46
N LEU A 78 -2.34 -6.43 5.44
CA LEU A 78 -1.90 -5.41 6.38
C LEU A 78 -2.24 -5.79 7.80
N ARG A 79 -3.42 -6.36 8.01
CA ARG A 79 -3.83 -6.78 9.33
C ARG A 79 -2.93 -7.88 9.87
N VAL A 80 -2.63 -8.86 9.04
CA VAL A 80 -1.78 -9.97 9.46
C VAL A 80 -0.37 -9.47 9.77
N THR A 81 0.16 -8.61 8.91
CA THR A 81 1.51 -8.11 9.07
C THR A 81 1.63 -7.25 10.33
N SER A 82 0.65 -6.40 10.57
CA SER A 82 0.75 -5.45 11.68
C SER A 82 0.38 -6.08 13.01
N ALA A 83 -0.36 -7.18 12.99
CA ALA A 83 -0.73 -7.83 14.25
C ALA A 83 0.50 -8.26 15.06
N ARG A 84 1.56 -8.62 14.36
CA ARG A 84 2.78 -9.03 15.02
C ARG A 84 3.39 -7.93 15.86
N ASP A 85 3.18 -6.70 15.44
CA ASP A 85 3.77 -5.54 16.08
C ASP A 85 2.82 -4.86 17.04
N GLY A 86 1.62 -5.37 17.21
CA GLY A 86 0.63 -4.74 18.06
C GLY A 86 0.09 -3.46 17.50
N ARG A 87 0.14 -3.31 16.17
CA ARG A 87 -0.33 -2.10 15.53
C ARG A 87 -1.61 -2.34 14.78
N GLN A 88 -2.36 -1.28 14.59
CA GLN A 88 -3.55 -1.30 13.75
C GLN A 88 -3.26 -0.51 12.50
N VAL A 89 -3.37 -1.16 11.35
CA VAL A 89 -3.16 -0.49 10.08
C VAL A 89 -4.44 -0.52 9.29
N THR A 90 -4.88 0.62 8.83
CA THR A 90 -6.05 0.73 7.97
C THR A 90 -5.63 1.30 6.63
N LEU A 91 -6.37 0.95 5.60
CA LEU A 91 -6.10 1.40 4.25
C LEU A 91 -7.34 2.00 3.65
N ASP A 92 -7.22 3.24 3.19
CA ASP A 92 -8.25 3.90 2.42
C ASP A 92 -7.75 4.09 1.00
N VAL A 93 -8.56 3.70 0.03
CA VAL A 93 -8.27 4.00 -1.36
C VAL A 93 -9.06 5.25 -1.69
N VAL A 94 -8.34 6.29 -2.06
CA VAL A 94 -8.93 7.61 -2.23
C VAL A 94 -9.25 7.85 -3.69
N GLU A 95 -10.51 8.23 -3.94
CA GLU A 95 -10.92 8.55 -5.30
C GLU A 95 -10.35 9.88 -5.72
N PRO A 96 -9.77 9.96 -6.93
CA PRO A 96 -9.28 11.24 -7.39
C PRO A 96 -10.41 12.22 -7.56
N ASN A 97 -10.13 13.46 -7.24
CA ASN A 97 -11.05 14.54 -7.55
C ASN A 97 -10.95 14.83 -9.03
N SER A 98 -12.07 14.90 -9.66
CA SER A 98 -12.04 15.20 -11.08
C SER A 98 -12.31 16.65 -11.37
#